data_c0e84ba46469e1aab045708342f0a987
#
_entry.id   c0e84ba46469e1aab045708342f0a987
#
_cell.length_a   1.000
_cell.length_b   1.000
_cell.length_c   1.000
_cell.angle_alpha   90.00
_cell.angle_beta   90.00
_cell.angle_gamma   90.00
#
_symmetry.space_group_name_H-M   'P 1'
#
loop_
_entity.id
_entity.type
_entity.pdbx_description
1 polymer ?
#
loop_
_entity_poly.entity_id
_entity_poly.type
_entity_poly.pdbx_seq_one_letter_code
_entity_poly.pdbx_strand_id
1 'polypeptide(L)'
;MKGRSAWVIALIFALNISSNFSYGAVSTSTAEVALEKLAVKGRAPKTGYSRDQFGQRWADINHNGCDTRNDILQRDLTNIVFKPGTRNCVVLTGILIDPYSGKKIDFVRGNKTSLAVQIDHVVALSNAWQTGAFKLSIDLRTKFANDPLNLLAVDGPLNEQKSDGDAATWLPPMKSYRCKYVARQIAVKFKYGLWVTPPEKSAMKTILAKCPKEPLPN
;
A
#
# COMPACT_ATOMS: atom_id res chain seq x y z
N MET A 1 2.98 92.30 8.25
CA MET A 1 3.99 91.23 8.50
C MET A 1 3.30 89.92 8.13
N LYS A 2 3.72 89.27 6.98
CA LYS A 2 3.08 88.10 6.41
C LYS A 2 3.81 86.80 6.87
N GLY A 3 3.14 85.94 7.65
CA GLY A 3 3.66 84.65 8.01
C GLY A 3 3.36 83.59 6.93
N ARG A 4 4.37 82.96 6.41
CA ARG A 4 4.26 81.85 5.42
C ARG A 4 4.25 80.53 6.17
N SER A 5 3.13 79.83 6.11
CA SER A 5 3.05 78.45 6.62
C SER A 5 3.64 77.50 5.59
N ALA A 6 4.64 76.72 5.93
CA ALA A 6 5.22 75.66 5.10
C ALA A 6 4.47 74.37 5.42
N TRP A 7 3.86 73.75 4.43
CA TRP A 7 3.26 72.41 4.54
C TRP A 7 4.37 71.38 4.21
N VAL A 8 4.65 70.52 5.19
CA VAL A 8 5.53 69.37 4.99
C VAL A 8 4.65 68.18 4.56
N ILE A 9 4.80 67.73 3.34
CA ILE A 9 4.15 66.55 2.82
C ILE A 9 5.06 65.36 3.19
N ALA A 10 4.61 64.51 4.11
CA ALA A 10 5.25 63.24 4.43
C ALA A 10 4.82 62.17 3.41
N LEU A 11 5.73 61.76 2.55
CA LEU A 11 5.54 60.60 1.66
C LEU A 11 5.71 59.31 2.48
N ILE A 12 4.63 58.59 2.70
CA ILE A 12 4.64 57.24 3.29
C ILE A 12 4.93 56.25 2.17
N PHE A 13 6.13 55.71 2.12
CA PHE A 13 6.48 54.53 1.29
C PHE A 13 5.91 53.28 1.95
N ALA A 14 4.84 52.73 1.41
CA ALA A 14 4.34 51.40 1.78
C ALA A 14 5.24 50.34 1.15
N LEU A 15 6.08 49.69 1.94
CA LEU A 15 6.81 48.47 1.53
C LEU A 15 5.81 47.31 1.45
N ASN A 16 5.44 46.92 0.23
CA ASN A 16 4.75 45.66 -0.01
C ASN A 16 5.74 44.49 0.16
N ILE A 17 5.75 43.87 1.33
CA ILE A 17 6.46 42.61 1.56
C ILE A 17 5.54 41.48 1.05
N SER A 18 5.76 41.07 -0.21
CA SER A 18 5.14 39.87 -0.78
C SER A 18 5.82 38.67 -0.16
N SER A 19 5.20 38.06 0.85
CA SER A 19 5.63 36.77 1.42
C SER A 19 5.34 35.66 0.39
N ASN A 20 6.35 35.27 -0.36
CA ASN A 20 6.29 34.06 -1.17
C ASN A 20 6.27 32.85 -0.23
N PHE A 21 5.06 32.35 0.08
CA PHE A 21 4.89 31.02 0.67
C PHE A 21 5.28 30.00 -0.40
N SER A 22 6.51 29.55 -0.38
CA SER A 22 6.90 28.33 -1.09
C SER A 22 6.20 27.16 -0.42
N TYR A 23 5.14 26.67 -1.05
CA TYR A 23 4.63 25.33 -0.74
C TYR A 23 5.75 24.35 -1.03
N GLY A 24 6.45 23.92 0.02
CA GLY A 24 7.42 22.85 -0.08
C GLY A 24 6.68 21.62 -0.63
N ALA A 25 7.07 21.16 -1.81
CA ALA A 25 6.62 19.90 -2.34
C ALA A 25 6.91 18.84 -1.29
N VAL A 26 5.87 18.12 -0.84
CA VAL A 26 6.05 16.97 0.05
C VAL A 26 6.96 16.01 -0.70
N SER A 27 8.21 15.91 -0.26
CA SER A 27 9.18 14.98 -0.83
C SER A 27 8.70 13.57 -0.52
N THR A 28 7.98 12.96 -1.45
CA THR A 28 7.65 11.53 -1.35
C THR A 28 8.95 10.76 -1.42
N SER A 29 9.27 10.06 -0.34
CA SER A 29 10.44 9.19 -0.31
C SER A 29 10.33 8.16 -1.43
N THR A 30 11.38 7.99 -2.22
CA THR A 30 11.40 6.91 -3.22
C THR A 30 11.47 5.55 -2.52
N ALA A 31 10.99 4.51 -3.20
CA ALA A 31 11.05 3.15 -2.69
C ALA A 31 12.49 2.71 -2.39
N GLU A 32 13.46 3.17 -3.17
CA GLU A 32 14.88 2.89 -2.94
C GLU A 32 15.39 3.49 -1.63
N VAL A 33 15.09 4.76 -1.37
CA VAL A 33 15.47 5.44 -0.11
C VAL A 33 14.86 4.75 1.10
N ALA A 34 13.60 4.31 0.98
CA ALA A 34 12.93 3.58 2.05
C ALA A 34 13.50 2.18 2.26
N LEU A 35 13.87 1.47 1.18
CA LEU A 35 14.51 0.16 1.24
C LEU A 35 15.83 0.19 2.01
N GLU A 36 16.63 1.26 1.83
CA GLU A 36 17.91 1.40 2.55
C GLU A 36 17.72 1.57 4.05
N LYS A 37 16.59 2.09 4.50
CA LYS A 37 16.26 2.25 5.93
C LYS A 37 15.71 0.97 6.57
N LEU A 38 15.30 -0.04 5.79
CA LEU A 38 14.84 -1.30 6.35
C LEU A 38 15.98 -2.09 6.96
N ALA A 39 15.75 -2.62 8.16
CA ALA A 39 16.69 -3.54 8.78
C ALA A 39 16.87 -4.80 7.92
N VAL A 40 18.09 -5.34 7.90
CA VAL A 40 18.42 -6.58 7.17
C VAL A 40 18.74 -7.66 8.17
N LYS A 41 17.95 -8.75 8.18
CA LYS A 41 18.12 -9.88 9.11
C LYS A 41 17.72 -11.18 8.41
N GLY A 42 18.19 -12.32 8.91
CA GLY A 42 17.69 -13.64 8.50
C GLY A 42 16.22 -13.84 8.85
N ARG A 43 15.57 -14.82 8.23
CA ARG A 43 14.19 -15.21 8.61
C ARG A 43 14.18 -15.77 10.04
N ALA A 44 13.23 -15.31 10.85
CA ALA A 44 12.94 -15.94 12.13
C ALA A 44 12.24 -17.30 11.92
N PRO A 45 12.27 -18.20 12.90
CA PRO A 45 11.51 -19.44 12.86
C PRO A 45 10.02 -19.18 12.64
N LYS A 46 9.36 -20.12 11.95
CA LYS A 46 7.91 -20.10 11.74
C LYS A 46 7.12 -20.61 12.96
N THR A 47 7.80 -20.98 14.02
CA THR A 47 7.21 -21.49 15.27
C THR A 47 6.14 -20.51 15.80
N GLY A 48 4.98 -21.04 16.17
CA GLY A 48 3.85 -20.27 16.67
C GLY A 48 3.04 -19.51 15.60
N TYR A 49 3.43 -19.58 14.33
CA TYR A 49 2.64 -19.01 13.26
C TYR A 49 1.33 -19.78 13.02
N SER A 50 0.23 -19.07 13.02
CA SER A 50 -1.03 -19.45 12.39
C SER A 50 -1.70 -18.20 11.83
N ARG A 51 -2.67 -18.34 10.92
CA ARG A 51 -3.39 -17.18 10.41
C ARG A 51 -4.18 -16.47 11.51
N ASP A 52 -4.64 -17.18 12.54
CA ASP A 52 -5.39 -16.65 13.66
C ASP A 52 -4.57 -15.69 14.54
N GLN A 53 -3.23 -15.79 14.47
CA GLN A 53 -2.33 -14.82 15.10
C GLN A 53 -2.45 -13.39 14.52
N PHE A 54 -3.15 -13.25 13.39
CA PHE A 54 -3.41 -11.96 12.74
C PHE A 54 -4.85 -11.45 12.97
N GLY A 55 -5.54 -11.99 13.97
CA GLY A 55 -6.86 -11.55 14.40
C GLY A 55 -7.98 -11.88 13.41
N GLN A 56 -9.06 -11.10 13.49
CA GLN A 56 -10.24 -11.31 12.68
C GLN A 56 -9.92 -11.14 11.18
N ARG A 57 -10.28 -12.17 10.42
CA ARG A 57 -10.19 -12.13 8.96
C ARG A 57 -11.20 -11.12 8.39
N TRP A 58 -10.74 -10.23 7.51
CA TRP A 58 -11.55 -9.20 6.86
C TRP A 58 -12.28 -8.27 7.84
N ALA A 59 -11.62 -7.94 8.97
CA ALA A 59 -12.17 -6.99 9.93
C ALA A 59 -12.48 -5.64 9.25
N ASP A 60 -13.61 -5.04 9.63
CA ASP A 60 -13.94 -3.67 9.23
C ASP A 60 -13.08 -2.69 10.06
N ILE A 61 -11.87 -2.39 9.55
CA ILE A 61 -10.90 -1.56 10.28
C ILE A 61 -11.13 -0.06 10.11
N ASN A 62 -11.90 0.34 9.11
CA ASN A 62 -12.24 1.75 8.84
C ASN A 62 -13.65 2.12 9.33
N HIS A 63 -14.39 1.14 9.89
CA HIS A 63 -15.73 1.30 10.46
C HIS A 63 -16.78 1.85 9.48
N ASN A 64 -16.65 1.51 8.19
CA ASN A 64 -17.60 1.91 7.15
C ASN A 64 -18.82 0.98 7.05
N GLY A 65 -18.81 -0.13 7.80
CA GLY A 65 -19.85 -1.17 7.82
C GLY A 65 -19.67 -2.25 6.77
N CYS A 66 -18.61 -2.21 5.98
CA CYS A 66 -18.22 -3.25 5.03
C CYS A 66 -17.00 -4.04 5.56
N ASP A 67 -16.91 -5.31 5.19
CA ASP A 67 -15.68 -6.05 5.48
C ASP A 67 -14.54 -5.61 4.54
N THR A 68 -13.31 -5.70 5.02
CA THR A 68 -12.11 -5.26 4.27
C THR A 68 -12.00 -5.98 2.91
N ARG A 69 -12.42 -7.25 2.76
CA ARG A 69 -12.41 -7.93 1.46
C ARG A 69 -13.28 -7.19 0.44
N ASN A 70 -14.47 -6.78 0.83
CA ASN A 70 -15.37 -6.04 -0.05
C ASN A 70 -14.83 -4.63 -0.35
N ASP A 71 -14.19 -3.97 0.60
CA ASP A 71 -13.54 -2.67 0.36
C ASP A 71 -12.44 -2.78 -0.71
N ILE A 72 -11.61 -3.83 -0.64
CA ILE A 72 -10.57 -4.06 -1.65
C ILE A 72 -11.19 -4.42 -3.01
N LEU A 73 -12.25 -5.23 -3.07
CA LEU A 73 -12.96 -5.50 -4.32
C LEU A 73 -13.54 -4.22 -4.92
N GLN A 74 -14.11 -3.34 -4.09
CA GLN A 74 -14.63 -2.05 -4.55
C GLN A 74 -13.53 -1.13 -5.07
N ARG A 75 -12.36 -1.12 -4.46
CA ARG A 75 -11.23 -0.32 -4.89
C ARG A 75 -10.64 -0.79 -6.21
N ASP A 76 -10.52 -2.11 -6.40
CA ASP A 76 -9.70 -2.71 -7.45
C ASP A 76 -10.48 -3.17 -8.68
N LEU A 77 -11.82 -3.35 -8.57
CA LEU A 77 -12.66 -3.75 -9.68
C LEU A 77 -13.35 -2.54 -10.33
N THR A 78 -13.71 -2.72 -11.58
CA THR A 78 -14.59 -1.81 -12.35
C THR A 78 -15.92 -2.51 -12.67
N ASN A 79 -16.94 -1.77 -13.14
CA ASN A 79 -18.26 -2.28 -13.51
C ASN A 79 -18.90 -3.15 -12.40
N ILE A 80 -18.85 -2.63 -11.17
CA ILE A 80 -19.26 -3.34 -9.97
C ILE A 80 -20.79 -3.42 -9.90
N VAL A 81 -21.29 -4.61 -9.59
CA VAL A 81 -22.68 -4.83 -9.17
C VAL A 81 -22.67 -5.25 -7.70
N PHE A 82 -23.47 -4.56 -6.89
CA PHE A 82 -23.62 -4.86 -5.47
C PHE A 82 -24.85 -5.71 -5.20
N LYS A 83 -24.80 -6.47 -4.10
CA LYS A 83 -25.96 -7.20 -3.60
C LYS A 83 -27.01 -6.20 -3.09
N PRO A 84 -28.27 -6.27 -3.55
CA PRO A 84 -29.35 -5.43 -3.03
C PRO A 84 -29.50 -5.56 -1.50
N GLY A 85 -29.84 -4.46 -0.83
CA GLY A 85 -30.08 -4.44 0.61
C GLY A 85 -28.81 -4.46 1.48
N THR A 86 -27.61 -4.38 0.90
CA THR A 86 -26.33 -4.40 1.65
C THR A 86 -25.65 -3.04 1.74
N ARG A 87 -26.32 -1.94 1.48
CA ARG A 87 -25.76 -0.58 1.47
C ARG A 87 -24.50 -0.48 0.63
N ASN A 88 -24.49 -1.17 -0.53
CA ASN A 88 -23.32 -1.25 -1.45
C ASN A 88 -22.06 -1.85 -0.81
N CYS A 89 -22.18 -2.64 0.25
CA CYS A 89 -21.02 -3.32 0.84
C CYS A 89 -20.66 -4.61 0.11
N VAL A 90 -21.64 -5.43 -0.29
CA VAL A 90 -21.32 -6.76 -0.84
C VAL A 90 -21.21 -6.71 -2.36
N VAL A 91 -20.00 -6.83 -2.89
CA VAL A 91 -19.73 -6.92 -4.33
C VAL A 91 -20.16 -8.31 -4.84
N LEU A 92 -21.07 -8.35 -5.85
CA LEU A 92 -21.51 -9.58 -6.52
C LEU A 92 -20.68 -9.86 -7.77
N THR A 93 -20.51 -8.86 -8.62
CA THR A 93 -19.72 -8.99 -9.86
C THR A 93 -18.87 -7.75 -10.09
N GLY A 94 -17.88 -7.87 -10.95
CA GLY A 94 -17.02 -6.76 -11.37
C GLY A 94 -15.95 -7.26 -12.33
N ILE A 95 -15.13 -6.35 -12.83
CA ILE A 95 -14.04 -6.65 -13.76
C ILE A 95 -12.73 -6.23 -13.09
N LEU A 96 -11.81 -7.17 -12.97
CA LEU A 96 -10.43 -6.92 -12.54
C LEU A 96 -9.53 -6.83 -13.77
N ILE A 97 -8.73 -5.78 -13.86
CA ILE A 97 -7.50 -5.81 -14.67
C ILE A 97 -6.39 -6.24 -13.73
N ASP A 98 -6.05 -7.52 -13.77
CA ASP A 98 -5.15 -8.12 -12.80
C ASP A 98 -3.74 -7.50 -12.89
N PRO A 99 -3.21 -6.92 -11.79
CA PRO A 99 -1.90 -6.30 -11.80
C PRO A 99 -0.75 -7.31 -11.93
N TYR A 100 -0.98 -8.59 -11.60
CA TYR A 100 0.07 -9.61 -11.65
C TYR A 100 0.29 -10.16 -13.05
N SER A 101 -0.77 -10.31 -13.83
CA SER A 101 -0.71 -10.86 -15.20
C SER A 101 -1.03 -9.84 -16.30
N GLY A 102 -1.71 -8.74 -15.97
CA GLY A 102 -2.27 -7.81 -16.95
C GLY A 102 -3.57 -8.29 -17.60
N LYS A 103 -4.09 -9.47 -17.23
CA LYS A 103 -5.29 -10.04 -17.81
C LYS A 103 -6.55 -9.38 -17.27
N LYS A 104 -7.59 -9.34 -18.10
CA LYS A 104 -8.95 -9.04 -17.67
C LYS A 104 -9.56 -10.31 -17.07
N ILE A 105 -10.11 -10.19 -15.85
CA ILE A 105 -10.77 -11.28 -15.14
C ILE A 105 -12.15 -10.80 -14.73
N ASP A 106 -13.20 -11.54 -15.11
CA ASP A 106 -14.57 -11.28 -14.68
C ASP A 106 -14.78 -11.92 -13.29
N PHE A 107 -15.00 -11.09 -12.29
CA PHE A 107 -15.32 -11.53 -10.93
C PHE A 107 -16.81 -11.83 -10.81
N VAL A 108 -17.13 -13.02 -10.31
CA VAL A 108 -18.49 -13.42 -9.92
C VAL A 108 -18.41 -14.02 -8.52
N ARG A 109 -19.16 -13.46 -7.57
CA ARG A 109 -19.24 -13.99 -6.20
C ARG A 109 -19.90 -15.36 -6.16
N GLY A 110 -19.25 -16.32 -5.55
CA GLY A 110 -19.75 -17.68 -5.36
C GLY A 110 -18.69 -18.57 -4.74
N ASN A 111 -19.09 -19.77 -4.27
CA ASN A 111 -18.19 -20.67 -3.55
C ASN A 111 -16.96 -21.09 -4.37
N LYS A 112 -17.13 -21.30 -5.68
CA LYS A 112 -16.04 -21.66 -6.61
C LYS A 112 -15.57 -20.48 -7.44
N THR A 113 -16.49 -19.65 -7.93
CA THR A 113 -16.19 -18.54 -8.85
C THR A 113 -15.40 -17.43 -8.20
N SER A 114 -15.57 -17.19 -6.88
CA SER A 114 -14.75 -16.22 -6.14
C SER A 114 -13.25 -16.57 -6.09
N LEU A 115 -12.88 -17.80 -6.43
CA LEU A 115 -11.47 -18.22 -6.47
C LEU A 115 -10.71 -17.61 -7.66
N ALA A 116 -11.40 -17.16 -8.70
CA ALA A 116 -10.78 -16.51 -9.86
C ALA A 116 -10.11 -15.18 -9.46
N VAL A 117 -10.69 -14.46 -8.50
CA VAL A 117 -10.12 -13.23 -7.92
C VAL A 117 -9.97 -13.39 -6.42
N GLN A 118 -8.74 -13.40 -5.96
CA GLN A 118 -8.40 -13.47 -4.54
C GLN A 118 -7.88 -12.12 -4.04
N ILE A 119 -7.94 -11.90 -2.72
CA ILE A 119 -7.26 -10.77 -2.10
C ILE A 119 -5.94 -11.27 -1.53
N ASP A 120 -4.86 -10.84 -2.15
CA ASP A 120 -3.50 -11.13 -1.73
C ASP A 120 -3.05 -10.19 -0.61
N HIS A 121 -2.26 -10.73 0.32
CA HIS A 121 -1.39 -9.94 1.18
C HIS A 121 -0.05 -9.79 0.46
N VAL A 122 0.24 -8.60 -0.09
CA VAL A 122 1.44 -8.33 -0.88
C VAL A 122 2.71 -8.69 -0.11
N VAL A 123 2.73 -8.43 1.20
CA VAL A 123 3.62 -9.08 2.17
C VAL A 123 2.82 -10.16 2.88
N ALA A 124 3.02 -11.41 2.49
CA ALA A 124 2.27 -12.56 3.00
C ALA A 124 2.36 -12.68 4.53
N LEU A 125 1.28 -13.11 5.19
CA LEU A 125 1.22 -13.20 6.67
C LEU A 125 2.35 -14.07 7.25
N SER A 126 2.66 -15.20 6.60
CA SER A 126 3.75 -16.08 7.01
C SER A 126 5.12 -15.43 6.82
N ASN A 127 5.32 -14.69 5.72
CA ASN A 127 6.54 -13.90 5.51
C ASN A 127 6.67 -12.79 6.57
N ALA A 128 5.59 -12.03 6.80
CA ALA A 128 5.56 -11.00 7.83
C ALA A 128 5.91 -11.56 9.21
N TRP A 129 5.34 -12.72 9.59
CA TRP A 129 5.69 -13.39 10.84
C TRP A 129 7.20 -13.60 10.96
N GLN A 130 7.80 -14.23 9.95
CA GLN A 130 9.22 -14.55 9.91
C GLN A 130 10.13 -13.32 9.73
N THR A 131 9.56 -12.14 9.42
CA THR A 131 10.30 -10.88 9.26
C THR A 131 9.91 -9.81 10.27
N GLY A 132 9.33 -10.21 11.42
CA GLY A 132 9.16 -9.32 12.57
C GLY A 132 7.76 -9.24 13.14
N ALA A 133 6.71 -9.63 12.41
CA ALA A 133 5.33 -9.49 12.90
C ALA A 133 5.03 -10.35 14.14
N PHE A 134 5.80 -11.38 14.43
CA PHE A 134 5.68 -12.15 15.67
C PHE A 134 5.91 -11.29 16.94
N LYS A 135 6.59 -10.15 16.81
CA LYS A 135 6.84 -9.20 17.90
C LYS A 135 5.74 -8.15 18.06
N LEU A 136 4.87 -8.01 17.08
CA LEU A 136 3.79 -7.03 17.12
C LEU A 136 2.68 -7.50 18.06
N SER A 137 1.94 -6.55 18.63
CA SER A 137 0.69 -6.86 19.35
C SER A 137 -0.33 -7.47 18.41
N ILE A 138 -1.32 -8.18 18.97
CA ILE A 138 -2.43 -8.74 18.18
C ILE A 138 -3.17 -7.66 17.38
N ASP A 139 -3.36 -6.47 17.96
CA ASP A 139 -4.03 -5.34 17.29
C ASP A 139 -3.23 -4.86 16.07
N LEU A 140 -1.91 -4.74 16.19
CA LEU A 140 -1.06 -4.36 15.07
C LEU A 140 -1.02 -5.44 13.98
N ARG A 141 -1.02 -6.73 14.36
CA ARG A 141 -1.13 -7.83 13.39
C ARG A 141 -2.49 -7.85 12.70
N THR A 142 -3.57 -7.56 13.42
CA THR A 142 -4.91 -7.44 12.85
C THR A 142 -4.98 -6.27 11.86
N LYS A 143 -4.42 -5.11 12.23
CA LYS A 143 -4.30 -3.97 11.32
C LYS A 143 -3.47 -4.31 10.08
N PHE A 144 -2.32 -4.97 10.24
CA PHE A 144 -1.48 -5.43 9.14
C PHE A 144 -2.23 -6.33 8.15
N ALA A 145 -3.00 -7.31 8.67
CA ALA A 145 -3.73 -8.28 7.86
C ALA A 145 -4.93 -7.66 7.11
N ASN A 146 -5.43 -6.52 7.58
CA ASN A 146 -6.57 -5.81 6.99
C ASN A 146 -6.19 -4.44 6.40
N ASP A 147 -4.89 -4.13 6.30
CA ASP A 147 -4.42 -2.86 5.74
C ASP A 147 -4.61 -2.81 4.23
N PRO A 148 -5.36 -1.84 3.69
CA PRO A 148 -5.50 -1.65 2.24
C PRO A 148 -4.15 -1.49 1.51
N LEU A 149 -3.11 -0.99 2.18
CA LEU A 149 -1.76 -0.93 1.62
C LEU A 149 -1.18 -2.32 1.38
N ASN A 150 -1.48 -3.30 2.24
CA ASN A 150 -1.00 -4.68 2.10
C ASN A 150 -1.92 -5.58 1.26
N LEU A 151 -3.12 -5.12 0.96
CA LEU A 151 -4.13 -5.93 0.28
C LEU A 151 -4.32 -5.53 -1.18
N LEU A 152 -4.47 -6.53 -2.06
CA LEU A 152 -4.64 -6.32 -3.49
C LEU A 152 -5.53 -7.43 -4.09
N ALA A 153 -6.53 -7.06 -4.90
CA ALA A 153 -7.28 -8.03 -5.69
C ALA A 153 -6.43 -8.49 -6.87
N VAL A 154 -6.27 -9.81 -7.01
CA VAL A 154 -5.36 -10.42 -7.99
C VAL A 154 -5.92 -11.71 -8.57
N ASP A 155 -5.31 -12.20 -9.64
CA ASP A 155 -5.51 -13.54 -10.21
C ASP A 155 -5.29 -14.61 -9.13
N GLY A 156 -6.31 -15.43 -8.89
CA GLY A 156 -6.28 -16.45 -7.84
C GLY A 156 -5.15 -17.47 -8.02
N PRO A 157 -4.99 -18.10 -9.18
CA PRO A 157 -3.87 -19.00 -9.46
C PRO A 157 -2.49 -18.38 -9.22
N LEU A 158 -2.28 -17.11 -9.60
CA LEU A 158 -0.99 -16.44 -9.34
C LEU A 158 -0.78 -16.14 -7.86
N ASN A 159 -1.86 -15.82 -7.12
CA ASN A 159 -1.78 -15.69 -5.67
C ASN A 159 -1.40 -17.01 -4.98
N GLU A 160 -1.98 -18.11 -5.41
CA GLU A 160 -1.62 -19.45 -4.91
C GLU A 160 -0.17 -19.81 -5.24
N GLN A 161 0.30 -19.50 -6.46
CA GLN A 161 1.70 -19.68 -6.86
C GLN A 161 2.64 -18.82 -6.01
N LYS A 162 2.29 -17.58 -5.73
CA LYS A 162 3.07 -16.68 -4.86
C LYS A 162 3.20 -17.25 -3.44
N SER A 163 2.12 -17.78 -2.89
CA SER A 163 2.09 -18.35 -1.53
C SER A 163 2.65 -17.36 -0.49
N ASP A 164 3.68 -17.76 0.28
CA ASP A 164 4.38 -16.90 1.24
C ASP A 164 5.72 -16.33 0.69
N GLY A 165 5.86 -16.31 -0.63
CA GLY A 165 7.04 -15.78 -1.33
C GLY A 165 7.28 -14.30 -1.06
N ASP A 166 8.57 -13.95 -1.01
CA ASP A 166 9.07 -12.58 -1.03
C ASP A 166 9.63 -12.22 -2.42
N ALA A 167 10.17 -11.01 -2.58
CA ALA A 167 10.69 -10.53 -3.86
C ALA A 167 11.87 -11.37 -4.40
N ALA A 168 12.54 -12.16 -3.56
CA ALA A 168 13.62 -13.06 -4.00
C ALA A 168 13.10 -14.37 -4.57
N THR A 169 11.89 -14.78 -4.18
CA THR A 169 11.34 -16.10 -4.51
C THR A 169 10.19 -16.03 -5.50
N TRP A 170 9.48 -14.90 -5.55
CA TRP A 170 8.39 -14.68 -6.49
C TRP A 170 8.26 -13.20 -6.88
N LEU A 171 7.99 -12.97 -8.15
CA LEU A 171 7.66 -11.65 -8.71
C LEU A 171 6.52 -11.80 -9.71
N PRO A 172 5.63 -10.79 -9.83
CA PRO A 172 4.57 -10.82 -10.84
C PRO A 172 5.10 -11.13 -12.24
N PRO A 173 4.43 -12.01 -13.02
CA PRO A 173 4.75 -12.24 -14.42
C PRO A 173 4.78 -10.95 -15.25
N MET A 174 3.83 -10.02 -14.98
CA MET A 174 3.76 -8.71 -15.61
C MET A 174 4.95 -7.84 -15.20
N LYS A 175 5.98 -7.81 -16.03
CA LYS A 175 7.26 -7.12 -15.74
C LYS A 175 7.09 -5.63 -15.45
N SER A 176 6.16 -4.94 -16.12
CA SER A 176 5.89 -3.52 -15.94
C SER A 176 5.28 -3.18 -14.55
N TYR A 177 4.70 -4.16 -13.86
CA TYR A 177 4.15 -3.97 -12.51
C TYR A 177 5.18 -4.20 -11.40
N ARG A 178 6.32 -4.83 -11.68
CA ARG A 178 7.29 -5.25 -10.66
C ARG A 178 7.83 -4.10 -9.81
N CYS A 179 8.04 -2.91 -10.40
CA CYS A 179 8.46 -1.73 -9.65
C CYS A 179 7.43 -1.34 -8.58
N LYS A 180 6.16 -1.21 -8.97
CA LYS A 180 5.04 -0.91 -8.07
C LYS A 180 4.86 -1.99 -7.00
N TYR A 181 4.99 -3.26 -7.39
CA TYR A 181 4.89 -4.39 -6.48
C TYR A 181 5.96 -4.34 -5.38
N VAL A 182 7.23 -4.14 -5.77
CA VAL A 182 8.35 -4.03 -4.84
C VAL A 182 8.22 -2.79 -3.96
N ALA A 183 7.86 -1.64 -4.54
CA ALA A 183 7.61 -0.42 -3.78
C ALA A 183 6.52 -0.60 -2.72
N ARG A 184 5.45 -1.33 -3.05
CA ARG A 184 4.37 -1.66 -2.10
C ARG A 184 4.86 -2.58 -0.98
N GLN A 185 5.63 -3.61 -1.28
CA GLN A 185 6.23 -4.47 -0.24
C GLN A 185 7.12 -3.66 0.71
N ILE A 186 7.93 -2.76 0.19
CA ILE A 186 8.79 -1.87 0.97
C ILE A 186 7.94 -0.96 1.86
N ALA A 187 6.90 -0.32 1.30
CA ALA A 187 6.01 0.55 2.06
C ALA A 187 5.34 -0.17 3.23
N VAL A 188 4.83 -1.38 2.99
CA VAL A 188 4.23 -2.23 4.04
C VAL A 188 5.25 -2.58 5.11
N LYS A 189 6.43 -3.08 4.73
CA LYS A 189 7.47 -3.44 5.69
C LYS A 189 7.95 -2.23 6.50
N PHE A 190 8.09 -1.08 5.85
CA PHE A 190 8.46 0.17 6.52
C PHE A 190 7.41 0.62 7.54
N LYS A 191 6.13 0.60 7.14
CA LYS A 191 4.99 0.99 8.00
C LYS A 191 4.90 0.14 9.28
N TYR A 192 5.19 -1.16 9.18
CA TYR A 192 5.05 -2.10 10.29
C TYR A 192 6.37 -2.48 10.98
N GLY A 193 7.47 -1.81 10.66
CA GLY A 193 8.78 -2.09 11.26
C GLY A 193 9.30 -3.51 11.00
N LEU A 194 8.89 -4.11 9.88
CA LEU A 194 9.38 -5.42 9.45
C LEU A 194 10.74 -5.28 8.77
N TRP A 195 11.53 -6.36 8.78
CA TRP A 195 12.81 -6.38 8.09
C TRP A 195 12.74 -7.11 6.76
N VAL A 196 13.78 -6.98 5.96
CA VAL A 196 14.02 -7.76 4.74
C VAL A 196 15.16 -8.77 4.97
N THR A 197 15.14 -9.87 4.25
CA THR A 197 16.29 -10.78 4.22
C THR A 197 17.35 -10.27 3.23
N PRO A 198 18.63 -10.68 3.36
CA PRO A 198 19.65 -10.27 2.39
C PRO A 198 19.28 -10.61 0.93
N PRO A 199 18.78 -11.82 0.59
CA PRO A 199 18.32 -12.13 -0.78
C PRO A 199 17.14 -11.24 -1.22
N GLU A 200 16.16 -11.01 -0.33
CA GLU A 200 15.01 -10.17 -0.61
C GLU A 200 15.45 -8.73 -0.93
N LYS A 201 16.34 -8.14 -0.10
CA LYS A 201 16.88 -6.79 -0.35
C LYS A 201 17.61 -6.72 -1.68
N SER A 202 18.42 -7.70 -2.02
CA SER A 202 19.14 -7.77 -3.29
C SER A 202 18.18 -7.82 -4.49
N ALA A 203 17.14 -8.66 -4.42
CA ALA A 203 16.13 -8.75 -5.46
C ALA A 203 15.37 -7.43 -5.64
N MET A 204 14.95 -6.79 -4.54
CA MET A 204 14.29 -5.49 -4.56
C MET A 204 15.17 -4.42 -5.22
N LYS A 205 16.46 -4.33 -4.86
CA LYS A 205 17.42 -3.41 -5.50
C LYS A 205 17.53 -3.65 -7.01
N THR A 206 17.62 -4.91 -7.44
CA THR A 206 17.69 -5.27 -8.87
C THR A 206 16.45 -4.80 -9.64
N ILE A 207 15.28 -4.84 -9.03
CA ILE A 207 14.05 -4.33 -9.65
C ILE A 207 14.05 -2.80 -9.67
N LEU A 208 14.34 -2.15 -8.53
CA LEU A 208 14.29 -0.68 -8.41
C LEU A 208 15.36 0.02 -9.26
N ALA A 209 16.49 -0.63 -9.56
CA ALA A 209 17.48 -0.10 -10.50
C ALA A 209 16.91 0.19 -11.90
N LYS A 210 15.76 -0.43 -12.27
CA LYS A 210 15.06 -0.18 -13.53
C LYS A 210 14.05 0.98 -13.42
N CYS A 211 13.77 1.46 -12.22
CA CYS A 211 12.77 2.48 -11.90
C CYS A 211 13.20 3.31 -10.67
N PRO A 212 14.33 4.03 -10.73
CA PRO A 212 14.95 4.66 -9.55
C PRO A 212 14.09 5.77 -8.91
N LYS A 213 13.07 6.24 -9.63
CA LYS A 213 12.14 7.27 -9.13
C LYS A 213 10.79 6.69 -8.67
N GLU A 214 10.65 5.35 -8.58
CA GLU A 214 9.40 4.73 -8.13
C GLU A 214 9.03 5.25 -6.74
N PRO A 215 7.86 5.88 -6.55
CA PRO A 215 7.44 6.38 -5.26
C PRO A 215 6.94 5.22 -4.38
N LEU A 216 6.92 5.46 -3.06
CA LEU A 216 6.13 4.60 -2.19
C LEU A 216 4.64 4.85 -2.44
N PRO A 217 3.81 3.81 -2.54
CA PRO A 217 2.36 3.99 -2.54
C PRO A 217 1.90 4.50 -1.17
N ASN A 218 0.87 5.36 -1.20
CA ASN A 218 0.20 5.89 -0.01
C ASN A 218 -0.81 4.89 0.54
#